data_9818c79dad13a2aa3cd53540623a4daa
#
_entry.id   9818c79dad13a2aa3cd53540623a4daa
#
_cell.length_a   1.000
_cell.length_b   1.000
_cell.length_c   1.000
_cell.angle_alpha   90.00
_cell.angle_beta   90.00
_cell.angle_gamma   90.00
#
_symmetry.space_group_name_H-M   'P 1'
#
loop_
_entity.id
_entity.type
_entity.pdbx_description
1 polymer ?
#
loop_
_entity_poly.entity_id
_entity_poly.type
_entity_poly.pdbx_seq_one_letter_code
_entity_poly.pdbx_strand_id
1 'polypeptide(L)'
;MRILNYLIICAGVILFFACSDEENPGEKSEDDCLVKKSDISGQVIEEQYIISLPPTDAGGRAASIEAILEETEATGAKIIESFEGEYNYHVVQLPASAAIRIKSEGRIRAIEPDRIISACGCFSVAEPRSITWNVEKVGYGDGTGKTAWVIDTGLDSGHPDLKVDRTRSRSFLSGNASFEDDNGHGTHIGGIIGALNNSIGTLGVASGANLVALKVLDKNGDGKLSALLNALTYIRNQAKAGDVVNISIGFPEVSATLEHEIQAIAGRGVYFTLAAGNEGKSANEFSPARTAGKNIYTVSAVDSLNRFAAFSNYGNDVIDFAAPGVSVLSTYTDGRYATLSGTSMAAPHVAGLLLAGDGKIRTVGSAANDPDGVGDPLAHL
;
A
#
# COMPACT_ATOMS: atom_id res chain seq x y z
N MET A 1 32.44 -9.24 81.78
CA MET A 1 31.61 -10.41 81.54
C MET A 1 30.15 -9.99 81.35
N ARG A 2 29.67 -9.87 80.18
CA ARG A 2 28.33 -9.91 79.56
C ARG A 2 28.42 -9.23 78.23
N ILE A 3 28.37 -10.06 77.23
CA ILE A 3 28.34 -9.68 75.81
C ILE A 3 26.92 -9.22 75.51
N LEU A 4 26.74 -8.00 74.94
CA LEU A 4 25.47 -7.48 74.53
C LEU A 4 25.46 -7.42 72.98
N ASN A 5 24.74 -8.32 72.40
CA ASN A 5 24.51 -8.37 70.95
C ASN A 5 23.64 -7.20 70.54
N TYR A 6 24.14 -6.34 69.67
CA TYR A 6 23.31 -5.37 68.92
C TYR A 6 22.88 -5.98 67.55
N LEU A 7 21.62 -6.22 67.45
CA LEU A 7 20.96 -6.57 66.19
C LEU A 7 20.82 -5.30 65.39
N ILE A 8 21.53 -5.20 64.26
CA ILE A 8 21.35 -4.12 63.30
C ILE A 8 20.25 -4.58 62.33
N ILE A 9 19.07 -3.95 62.42
CA ILE A 9 18.00 -4.10 61.45
C ILE A 9 18.32 -3.17 60.27
N CYS A 10 18.78 -3.73 59.16
CA CYS A 10 18.82 -3.01 57.88
C CYS A 10 17.42 -2.89 57.31
N ALA A 11 16.81 -1.72 57.47
CA ALA A 11 15.62 -1.36 56.71
C ALA A 11 16.03 -1.07 55.26
N GLY A 12 15.79 -2.04 54.39
CA GLY A 12 15.92 -1.84 52.95
C GLY A 12 14.83 -0.90 52.47
N VAL A 13 15.21 0.32 52.11
CA VAL A 13 14.36 1.22 51.36
C VAL A 13 14.30 0.72 49.90
N ILE A 14 13.21 0.05 49.55
CA ILE A 14 12.91 -0.26 48.17
C ILE A 14 12.45 1.05 47.52
N LEU A 15 13.35 1.72 46.79
CA LEU A 15 13.01 2.78 45.87
C LEU A 15 12.29 2.14 44.69
N PHE A 16 10.97 2.25 44.65
CA PHE A 16 10.23 2.08 43.45
C PHE A 16 10.63 3.23 42.50
N PHE A 17 11.49 2.95 41.54
CA PHE A 17 11.54 3.76 40.33
C PHE A 17 10.19 3.52 39.60
N ALA A 18 9.27 4.43 39.79
CA ALA A 18 8.20 4.61 38.83
C ALA A 18 8.91 5.08 37.55
N CYS A 19 8.99 4.22 36.55
CA CYS A 19 9.13 4.67 35.19
C CYS A 19 7.90 5.53 34.92
N SER A 20 8.06 6.84 34.93
CA SER A 20 7.14 7.72 34.24
C SER A 20 7.31 7.37 32.77
N ASP A 21 6.31 6.74 32.17
CA ASP A 21 6.13 6.74 30.74
C ASP A 21 6.06 8.23 30.34
N GLU A 22 7.17 8.77 29.85
CA GLU A 22 7.14 9.99 29.04
C GLU A 22 6.36 9.60 27.80
N GLU A 23 5.07 9.91 27.79
CA GLU A 23 4.24 9.88 26.58
C GLU A 23 4.98 10.71 25.53
N ASN A 24 5.44 10.02 24.50
CA ASN A 24 6.03 10.64 23.31
C ASN A 24 4.94 11.56 22.73
N PRO A 25 5.09 12.91 22.66
CA PRO A 25 4.02 13.79 22.25
C PRO A 25 3.76 13.69 20.75
N GLY A 26 3.27 12.55 20.28
CA GLY A 26 3.00 12.23 18.88
C GLY A 26 2.40 10.85 18.65
N GLU A 27 2.50 9.92 19.60
CA GLU A 27 1.80 8.64 19.52
C GLU A 27 0.38 8.81 20.06
N LYS A 28 -0.61 8.85 19.13
CA LYS A 28 -2.01 8.73 19.49
C LYS A 28 -2.28 7.28 19.88
N SER A 29 -3.09 7.08 20.91
CA SER A 29 -3.57 5.73 21.26
C SER A 29 -4.36 5.13 20.08
N GLU A 30 -4.36 3.82 19.92
CA GLU A 30 -5.18 3.16 18.89
C GLU A 30 -6.67 3.51 18.97
N ASP A 31 -7.13 3.95 20.13
CA ASP A 31 -8.51 4.36 20.36
C ASP A 31 -8.85 5.74 19.76
N ASP A 32 -7.84 6.59 19.51
CA ASP A 32 -7.99 7.90 18.88
C ASP A 32 -7.99 7.84 17.34
N CYS A 33 -7.81 6.65 16.76
CA CYS A 33 -7.80 6.45 15.33
C CYS A 33 -9.21 6.38 14.74
N LEU A 34 -9.53 7.26 13.77
CA LEU A 34 -10.78 7.18 13.01
C LEU A 34 -10.77 6.02 12.00
N VAL A 35 -9.59 5.68 11.47
CA VAL A 35 -9.38 4.47 10.66
C VAL A 35 -8.38 3.59 11.42
N LYS A 36 -8.80 2.39 11.79
CA LYS A 36 -7.95 1.40 12.44
C LYS A 36 -7.35 0.47 11.40
N LYS A 37 -6.14 -0.02 11.67
CA LYS A 37 -5.57 -1.13 10.90
C LYS A 37 -6.49 -2.34 11.05
N SER A 38 -6.75 -3.03 9.95
CA SER A 38 -7.53 -4.27 9.99
C SER A 38 -6.72 -5.40 10.60
N ASP A 39 -7.26 -6.04 11.61
CA ASP A 39 -6.66 -7.21 12.27
C ASP A 39 -6.66 -8.46 11.38
N ILE A 40 -7.38 -8.42 10.26
CA ILE A 40 -7.53 -9.56 9.35
C ILE A 40 -6.66 -9.44 8.09
N SER A 41 -5.82 -8.40 7.98
CA SER A 41 -4.90 -8.23 6.84
C SER A 41 -3.98 -9.45 6.68
N GLY A 42 -3.89 -9.97 5.47
CA GLY A 42 -3.13 -11.17 5.13
C GLY A 42 -3.86 -12.49 5.43
N GLN A 43 -5.01 -12.46 6.10
CA GLN A 43 -5.80 -13.68 6.32
C GLN A 43 -6.23 -14.30 5.00
N VAL A 44 -6.07 -15.61 4.92
CA VAL A 44 -6.54 -16.41 3.78
C VAL A 44 -8.06 -16.44 3.77
N ILE A 45 -8.66 -16.20 2.61
CA ILE A 45 -10.07 -16.44 2.38
C ILE A 45 -10.25 -17.95 2.22
N GLU A 46 -10.96 -18.57 3.13
CA GLU A 46 -11.08 -20.03 3.22
C GLU A 46 -11.63 -20.63 1.92
N GLU A 47 -10.96 -21.67 1.44
CA GLU A 47 -11.30 -22.38 0.20
C GLU A 47 -11.39 -21.51 -1.06
N GLN A 48 -10.83 -20.31 -1.07
CA GLN A 48 -10.77 -19.44 -2.23
C GLN A 48 -9.33 -19.32 -2.72
N TYR A 49 -9.12 -19.59 -4.01
CA TYR A 49 -7.80 -19.61 -4.65
C TYR A 49 -7.80 -18.78 -5.93
N ILE A 50 -6.65 -18.17 -6.21
CA ILE A 50 -6.35 -17.53 -7.49
C ILE A 50 -5.51 -18.50 -8.30
N ILE A 51 -6.02 -18.89 -9.47
CA ILE A 51 -5.35 -19.80 -10.41
C ILE A 51 -4.94 -19.00 -11.64
N SER A 52 -3.67 -19.04 -11.98
CA SER A 52 -3.11 -18.35 -13.15
C SER A 52 -2.83 -19.37 -14.25
N LEU A 53 -3.40 -19.15 -15.43
CA LEU A 53 -3.17 -19.97 -16.62
C LEU A 53 -2.45 -19.15 -17.69
N PRO A 54 -1.51 -19.73 -18.46
CA PRO A 54 -1.00 -19.06 -19.65
C PRO A 54 -2.14 -18.77 -20.64
N PRO A 55 -2.05 -17.70 -21.42
CA PRO A 55 -3.11 -17.34 -22.38
C PRO A 55 -3.32 -18.41 -23.45
N THR A 56 -2.30 -19.20 -23.74
CA THR A 56 -2.37 -20.37 -24.62
C THR A 56 -1.54 -21.52 -24.04
N ASP A 57 -1.97 -22.75 -24.32
CA ASP A 57 -1.17 -23.95 -24.03
C ASP A 57 0.04 -24.09 -24.99
N ALA A 58 0.87 -25.09 -24.77
CA ALA A 58 2.04 -25.40 -25.64
C ALA A 58 1.64 -25.72 -27.09
N GLY A 59 0.38 -25.98 -27.37
CA GLY A 59 -0.20 -26.22 -28.70
C GLY A 59 -0.86 -25.00 -29.30
N GLY A 60 -0.80 -23.84 -28.65
CA GLY A 60 -1.42 -22.56 -29.11
C GLY A 60 -2.92 -22.48 -28.88
N ARG A 61 -3.51 -23.36 -28.05
CA ARG A 61 -4.91 -23.33 -27.65
C ARG A 61 -5.07 -22.56 -26.35
N ALA A 62 -6.20 -21.84 -26.20
CA ALA A 62 -6.52 -21.20 -24.93
C ALA A 62 -6.67 -22.28 -23.83
N ALA A 63 -5.97 -22.10 -22.71
CA ALA A 63 -6.12 -22.97 -21.55
C ALA A 63 -7.50 -22.70 -20.91
N SER A 64 -8.28 -23.76 -20.66
CA SER A 64 -9.59 -23.67 -20.03
C SER A 64 -9.52 -24.16 -18.60
N ILE A 65 -9.92 -23.29 -17.66
CA ILE A 65 -9.99 -23.67 -16.24
C ILE A 65 -11.06 -24.74 -16.00
N GLU A 66 -12.18 -24.70 -16.73
CA GLU A 66 -13.27 -25.67 -16.62
C GLU A 66 -12.76 -27.08 -16.98
N ALA A 67 -12.02 -27.20 -18.09
CA ALA A 67 -11.44 -28.48 -18.50
C ALA A 67 -10.43 -29.01 -17.48
N ILE A 68 -9.61 -28.15 -16.91
CA ILE A 68 -8.64 -28.52 -15.86
C ILE A 68 -9.36 -29.01 -14.61
N LEU A 69 -10.40 -28.31 -14.15
CA LEU A 69 -11.16 -28.69 -12.97
C LEU A 69 -11.90 -30.04 -13.17
N GLU A 70 -12.42 -30.27 -14.37
CA GLU A 70 -13.08 -31.53 -14.74
C GLU A 70 -12.08 -32.70 -14.79
N GLU A 71 -10.98 -32.56 -15.52
CA GLU A 71 -9.96 -33.59 -15.70
C GLU A 71 -9.23 -33.98 -14.40
N THR A 72 -9.10 -33.00 -13.45
CA THR A 72 -8.48 -33.22 -12.15
C THR A 72 -9.47 -33.67 -11.07
N GLU A 73 -10.72 -33.93 -11.45
CA GLU A 73 -11.78 -34.34 -10.52
C GLU A 73 -11.91 -33.38 -9.32
N ALA A 74 -11.80 -32.08 -9.57
CA ALA A 74 -11.96 -31.03 -8.55
C ALA A 74 -13.44 -30.84 -8.18
N THR A 75 -14.03 -31.92 -7.61
CA THR A 75 -15.45 -31.90 -7.21
C THR A 75 -15.76 -30.78 -6.23
N GLY A 76 -16.84 -30.05 -6.51
CA GLY A 76 -17.25 -28.90 -5.69
C GLY A 76 -16.56 -27.59 -6.06
N ALA A 77 -15.67 -27.58 -7.05
CA ALA A 77 -15.07 -26.34 -7.53
C ALA A 77 -16.12 -25.41 -8.15
N LYS A 78 -16.03 -24.14 -7.84
CA LYS A 78 -16.88 -23.08 -8.40
C LYS A 78 -16.02 -21.90 -8.82
N ILE A 79 -16.05 -21.54 -10.09
CA ILE A 79 -15.43 -20.31 -10.58
C ILE A 79 -16.25 -19.13 -10.09
N ILE A 80 -15.62 -18.24 -9.33
CA ILE A 80 -16.23 -17.03 -8.78
C ILE A 80 -16.09 -15.89 -9.77
N GLU A 81 -14.89 -15.72 -10.33
CA GLU A 81 -14.53 -14.63 -11.23
C GLU A 81 -13.40 -15.07 -12.16
N SER A 82 -13.34 -14.49 -13.35
CA SER A 82 -12.24 -14.68 -14.31
C SER A 82 -11.90 -13.34 -14.95
N PHE A 83 -10.60 -13.07 -15.09
CA PHE A 83 -10.10 -11.85 -15.72
C PHE A 83 -8.76 -12.10 -16.44
N GLU A 84 -8.45 -11.27 -17.42
CA GLU A 84 -7.28 -11.41 -18.28
C GLU A 84 -6.23 -10.37 -17.90
N GLY A 85 -4.97 -10.81 -17.71
CA GLY A 85 -3.80 -9.98 -17.46
C GLY A 85 -2.61 -10.48 -18.27
N GLU A 86 -1.44 -10.60 -17.64
CA GLU A 86 -0.29 -11.32 -18.23
C GLU A 86 -0.62 -12.78 -18.42
N TYR A 87 -1.46 -13.32 -17.52
CA TYR A 87 -2.07 -14.64 -17.58
C TYR A 87 -3.60 -14.51 -17.56
N ASN A 88 -4.28 -15.62 -17.80
CA ASN A 88 -5.69 -15.74 -17.49
C ASN A 88 -5.83 -16.11 -16.02
N TYR A 89 -6.46 -15.24 -15.24
CA TYR A 89 -6.66 -15.43 -13.81
C TYR A 89 -8.08 -15.90 -13.52
N HIS A 90 -8.20 -16.86 -12.63
CA HIS A 90 -9.48 -17.41 -12.21
C HIS A 90 -9.53 -17.46 -10.68
N VAL A 91 -10.50 -16.80 -10.10
CA VAL A 91 -10.82 -16.93 -8.67
C VAL A 91 -11.75 -18.12 -8.53
N VAL A 92 -11.29 -19.16 -7.84
CA VAL A 92 -12.01 -20.41 -7.76
C VAL A 92 -12.20 -20.80 -6.29
N GLN A 93 -13.45 -21.08 -5.92
CA GLN A 93 -13.75 -21.74 -4.66
C GLN A 93 -13.60 -23.24 -4.84
N LEU A 94 -12.70 -23.87 -4.07
CA LEU A 94 -12.49 -25.30 -4.09
C LEU A 94 -11.87 -25.80 -2.78
N PRO A 95 -12.13 -27.07 -2.39
CA PRO A 95 -11.53 -27.62 -1.18
C PRO A 95 -10.01 -27.64 -1.25
N ALA A 96 -9.32 -27.43 -0.11
CA ALA A 96 -7.86 -27.40 -0.04
C ALA A 96 -7.20 -28.68 -0.61
N SER A 97 -7.83 -29.84 -0.44
CA SER A 97 -7.37 -31.10 -1.03
C SER A 97 -7.40 -31.09 -2.55
N ALA A 98 -8.36 -30.41 -3.16
CA ALA A 98 -8.41 -30.24 -4.61
C ALA A 98 -7.35 -29.23 -5.07
N ALA A 99 -7.13 -28.13 -4.36
CA ALA A 99 -6.07 -27.17 -4.65
C ALA A 99 -4.66 -27.82 -4.69
N ILE A 100 -4.39 -28.73 -3.75
CA ILE A 100 -3.13 -29.49 -3.72
C ILE A 100 -3.00 -30.37 -4.97
N ARG A 101 -4.07 -31.05 -5.40
CA ARG A 101 -4.03 -31.90 -6.59
C ARG A 101 -3.78 -31.13 -7.87
N ILE A 102 -4.50 -30.05 -8.07
CA ILE A 102 -4.38 -29.24 -9.30
C ILE A 102 -3.08 -28.44 -9.35
N LYS A 103 -2.39 -28.22 -8.23
CA LYS A 103 -1.10 -27.53 -8.19
C LYS A 103 -0.01 -28.18 -9.06
N SER A 104 -0.10 -29.50 -9.26
CA SER A 104 0.85 -30.26 -10.10
C SER A 104 0.43 -30.31 -11.56
N GLU A 105 -0.70 -29.74 -11.94
CA GLU A 105 -1.18 -29.71 -13.32
C GLU A 105 -0.29 -28.81 -14.19
N GLY A 106 0.30 -29.37 -15.22
CA GLY A 106 1.33 -28.69 -16.04
C GLY A 106 0.83 -27.45 -16.81
N ARG A 107 -0.48 -27.28 -16.97
CA ARG A 107 -1.11 -26.11 -17.59
C ARG A 107 -1.29 -24.94 -16.61
N ILE A 108 -1.18 -25.18 -15.31
CA ILE A 108 -1.29 -24.15 -14.29
C ILE A 108 0.06 -23.48 -14.09
N ARG A 109 0.10 -22.14 -14.22
CA ARG A 109 1.28 -21.36 -13.96
C ARG A 109 1.51 -21.17 -12.46
N ALA A 110 0.44 -20.80 -11.74
CA ALA A 110 0.44 -20.64 -10.29
C ALA A 110 -0.95 -20.89 -9.71
N ILE A 111 -0.99 -21.32 -8.45
CA ILE A 111 -2.17 -21.37 -7.62
C ILE A 111 -1.78 -20.83 -6.24
N GLU A 112 -2.49 -19.84 -5.76
CA GLU A 112 -2.28 -19.25 -4.44
C GLU A 112 -3.62 -18.97 -3.75
N PRO A 113 -3.67 -18.99 -2.40
CA PRO A 113 -4.86 -18.59 -1.67
C PRO A 113 -5.20 -17.11 -1.93
N ASP A 114 -6.47 -16.78 -2.10
CA ASP A 114 -6.93 -15.40 -2.05
C ASP A 114 -6.85 -14.87 -0.62
N ARG A 115 -6.53 -13.57 -0.45
CA ARG A 115 -6.23 -12.98 0.84
C ARG A 115 -6.93 -11.65 1.04
N ILE A 116 -7.13 -11.29 2.30
CA ILE A 116 -7.55 -9.95 2.69
C ILE A 116 -6.34 -9.01 2.58
N ILE A 117 -6.53 -7.90 1.90
CA ILE A 117 -5.58 -6.78 1.82
C ILE A 117 -6.15 -5.58 2.56
N SER A 118 -5.32 -4.77 3.19
CA SER A 118 -5.78 -3.65 4.02
C SER A 118 -4.96 -2.40 3.82
N ALA A 119 -5.61 -1.24 3.96
CA ALA A 119 -4.94 0.03 4.17
C ALA A 119 -4.34 0.10 5.58
N CYS A 120 -3.29 0.89 5.77
CA CYS A 120 -2.66 1.09 7.06
C CYS A 120 -2.53 2.59 7.37
N GLY A 121 -2.87 2.95 8.62
CA GLY A 121 -2.64 4.30 9.13
C GLY A 121 -3.67 4.74 10.17
N CYS A 122 -3.22 5.64 11.03
CA CYS A 122 -4.05 6.35 12.00
C CYS A 122 -4.11 7.83 11.59
N PHE A 123 -5.25 8.50 11.74
CA PHE A 123 -5.39 9.89 11.33
C PHE A 123 -6.33 10.72 12.20
N SER A 124 -6.22 12.04 12.07
CA SER A 124 -7.16 13.02 12.64
C SER A 124 -7.46 14.12 11.65
N VAL A 125 -8.66 14.70 11.74
CA VAL A 125 -9.01 15.90 10.96
C VAL A 125 -8.12 17.08 11.39
N ALA A 126 -7.65 17.86 10.43
CA ALA A 126 -6.77 19.00 10.65
C ALA A 126 -7.19 20.21 9.80
N GLU A 127 -6.75 21.40 10.20
CA GLU A 127 -6.93 22.61 9.40
C GLU A 127 -6.05 22.56 8.14
N PRO A 128 -6.59 22.94 6.97
CA PRO A 128 -5.86 22.92 5.71
C PRO A 128 -4.75 23.98 5.66
N ARG A 129 -3.68 23.67 4.92
CA ARG A 129 -2.57 24.58 4.61
C ARG A 129 -2.21 24.45 3.13
N SER A 130 -1.81 25.53 2.48
CA SER A 130 -1.50 25.52 1.05
C SER A 130 -0.26 24.68 0.70
N ILE A 131 0.84 24.84 1.44
CA ILE A 131 2.03 24.01 1.29
C ILE A 131 2.36 23.39 2.64
N THR A 132 2.34 22.07 2.70
CA THR A 132 2.60 21.32 3.92
C THR A 132 4.09 20.99 4.02
N TRP A 133 4.60 20.76 5.25
CA TRP A 133 6.00 20.48 5.50
C TRP A 133 6.53 19.30 4.66
N ASN A 134 5.70 18.29 4.43
CA ASN A 134 6.04 17.09 3.69
C ASN A 134 6.25 17.37 2.19
N VAL A 135 5.37 18.18 1.59
CA VAL A 135 5.46 18.60 0.19
C VAL A 135 6.65 19.54 -0.02
N GLU A 136 6.83 20.53 0.89
CA GLU A 136 7.99 21.42 0.86
C GLU A 136 9.30 20.63 0.95
N LYS A 137 9.33 19.57 1.79
CA LYS A 137 10.52 18.78 2.03
C LYS A 137 10.98 17.97 0.81
N VAL A 138 10.05 17.40 0.05
CA VAL A 138 10.40 16.60 -1.14
C VAL A 138 10.48 17.43 -2.41
N GLY A 139 9.95 18.64 -2.39
CA GLY A 139 9.74 19.46 -3.57
C GLY A 139 8.42 19.15 -4.27
N TYR A 140 8.01 20.03 -5.17
CA TYR A 140 6.76 19.92 -5.91
C TYR A 140 6.88 20.52 -7.31
N GLY A 141 5.97 20.15 -8.19
CA GLY A 141 5.93 20.63 -9.57
C GLY A 141 4.56 20.51 -10.21
N ASP A 142 4.50 20.84 -11.49
CA ASP A 142 3.28 20.75 -12.29
C ASP A 142 3.00 19.30 -12.71
N GLY A 143 1.84 18.78 -12.31
CA GLY A 143 1.31 17.47 -12.71
C GLY A 143 0.29 17.54 -13.85
N THR A 144 0.00 18.74 -14.38
CA THR A 144 -1.02 18.93 -15.42
C THR A 144 -0.73 18.05 -16.64
N GLY A 145 -1.76 17.31 -17.08
CA GLY A 145 -1.65 16.37 -18.19
C GLY A 145 -1.07 15.01 -17.86
N LYS A 146 -0.50 14.82 -16.68
CA LYS A 146 0.07 13.54 -16.19
C LYS A 146 -0.98 12.76 -15.42
N THR A 147 -0.79 11.44 -15.29
CA THR A 147 -1.79 10.55 -14.67
C THR A 147 -1.19 9.73 -13.54
N ALA A 148 -1.85 9.76 -12.38
CA ALA A 148 -1.64 8.82 -11.28
C ALA A 148 -2.84 7.88 -11.13
N TRP A 149 -2.57 6.58 -11.06
CA TRP A 149 -3.52 5.53 -10.74
C TRP A 149 -3.39 5.20 -9.25
N VAL A 150 -4.47 5.43 -8.49
CA VAL A 150 -4.51 5.19 -7.05
C VAL A 150 -5.30 3.92 -6.79
N ILE A 151 -4.60 2.83 -6.46
CA ILE A 151 -5.22 1.56 -6.06
C ILE A 151 -5.40 1.59 -4.56
N ASP A 152 -6.65 1.81 -4.10
CA ASP A 152 -6.94 2.04 -2.67
C ASP A 152 -8.46 1.94 -2.35
N THR A 153 -8.94 2.71 -1.35
CA THR A 153 -10.35 2.79 -0.91
C THR A 153 -11.25 3.59 -1.86
N GLY A 154 -10.71 4.14 -2.94
CA GLY A 154 -11.41 5.05 -3.85
C GLY A 154 -10.85 6.48 -3.77
N LEU A 155 -11.53 7.43 -4.40
CA LEU A 155 -11.26 8.86 -4.30
C LEU A 155 -12.59 9.61 -4.15
N ASP A 156 -12.63 10.65 -3.31
CA ASP A 156 -13.73 11.63 -3.28
C ASP A 156 -13.66 12.47 -4.56
N SER A 157 -14.44 12.07 -5.56
CA SER A 157 -14.44 12.75 -6.86
C SER A 157 -15.12 14.12 -6.83
N GLY A 158 -15.78 14.47 -5.74
CA GLY A 158 -16.35 15.78 -5.45
C GLY A 158 -15.42 16.73 -4.71
N HIS A 159 -14.25 16.25 -4.24
CA HIS A 159 -13.33 17.06 -3.46
C HIS A 159 -12.80 18.27 -4.25
N PRO A 160 -12.98 19.53 -3.74
CA PRO A 160 -12.67 20.72 -4.52
C PRO A 160 -11.17 20.94 -4.79
N ASP A 161 -10.31 20.19 -4.10
CA ASP A 161 -8.86 20.24 -4.22
C ASP A 161 -8.26 19.08 -5.03
N LEU A 162 -9.09 18.25 -5.67
CA LEU A 162 -8.64 17.10 -6.46
C LEU A 162 -9.18 17.15 -7.89
N LYS A 163 -8.37 16.65 -8.82
CA LYS A 163 -8.74 16.43 -10.21
C LYS A 163 -8.89 14.95 -10.49
N VAL A 164 -10.08 14.41 -10.23
CA VAL A 164 -10.37 12.99 -10.40
C VAL A 164 -10.93 12.70 -11.80
N ASP A 165 -10.31 11.77 -12.51
CA ASP A 165 -10.82 11.25 -13.79
C ASP A 165 -11.90 10.21 -13.54
N ARG A 166 -13.13 10.66 -13.52
CA ARG A 166 -14.32 9.81 -13.30
C ARG A 166 -14.53 8.79 -14.41
N THR A 167 -14.02 9.04 -15.62
CA THR A 167 -14.27 8.18 -16.78
C THR A 167 -13.46 6.89 -16.74
N ARG A 168 -12.24 6.96 -16.21
CA ARG A 168 -11.33 5.82 -16.05
C ARG A 168 -11.38 5.20 -14.64
N SER A 169 -11.94 5.92 -13.66
CA SER A 169 -12.08 5.41 -12.29
C SER A 169 -13.07 4.25 -12.21
N ARG A 170 -12.77 3.22 -11.42
CA ARG A 170 -13.53 1.96 -11.29
C ARG A 170 -13.50 1.43 -9.87
N SER A 171 -14.52 0.64 -9.54
CA SER A 171 -14.53 -0.25 -8.36
C SER A 171 -14.35 -1.70 -8.81
N PHE A 172 -13.56 -2.45 -8.05
CA PHE A 172 -13.32 -3.88 -8.20
C PHE A 172 -13.88 -4.68 -7.02
N LEU A 173 -14.72 -4.03 -6.21
CA LEU A 173 -15.42 -4.69 -5.10
C LEU A 173 -16.69 -5.37 -5.59
N SER A 174 -16.88 -6.62 -5.23
CA SER A 174 -18.13 -7.35 -5.53
C SER A 174 -19.34 -6.63 -4.93
N GLY A 175 -20.34 -6.37 -5.76
CA GLY A 175 -21.60 -5.73 -5.34
C GLY A 175 -21.51 -4.21 -5.11
N ASN A 176 -20.36 -3.59 -5.30
CA ASN A 176 -20.20 -2.14 -5.23
C ASN A 176 -19.54 -1.60 -6.51
N ALA A 177 -20.32 -0.97 -7.37
CA ALA A 177 -19.82 -0.38 -8.61
C ALA A 177 -19.27 1.05 -8.46
N SER A 178 -19.42 1.67 -7.28
CA SER A 178 -18.94 3.03 -7.03
C SER A 178 -17.46 3.03 -6.68
N PHE A 179 -16.68 3.89 -7.33
CA PHE A 179 -15.29 4.15 -6.98
C PHE A 179 -15.13 5.28 -5.95
N GLU A 180 -16.23 5.87 -5.50
CA GLU A 180 -16.20 6.92 -4.49
C GLU A 180 -15.60 6.37 -3.19
N ASP A 181 -14.81 7.21 -2.54
CA ASP A 181 -14.13 6.86 -1.29
C ASP A 181 -15.09 7.01 -0.10
N ASP A 182 -15.37 5.91 0.54
CA ASP A 182 -16.20 5.82 1.75
C ASP A 182 -15.39 5.55 3.03
N ASN A 183 -14.03 5.68 2.92
CA ASN A 183 -13.07 5.52 4.01
C ASN A 183 -12.25 6.81 4.22
N GLY A 184 -11.57 7.29 3.19
CA GLY A 184 -10.74 8.50 3.18
C GLY A 184 -9.26 8.27 2.92
N HIS A 185 -8.76 7.02 3.04
CA HIS A 185 -7.35 6.71 2.86
C HIS A 185 -6.89 6.98 1.42
N GLY A 186 -7.63 6.53 0.41
CA GLY A 186 -7.30 6.78 -0.99
C GLY A 186 -7.38 8.26 -1.36
N THR A 187 -8.38 9.00 -0.85
CA THR A 187 -8.51 10.44 -1.03
C THR A 187 -7.30 11.19 -0.45
N HIS A 188 -6.80 10.74 0.71
CA HIS A 188 -5.61 11.31 1.32
C HIS A 188 -4.36 11.10 0.44
N ILE A 189 -4.18 9.91 -0.08
CA ILE A 189 -3.10 9.57 -1.04
C ILE A 189 -3.20 10.43 -2.30
N GLY A 190 -4.42 10.57 -2.85
CA GLY A 190 -4.67 11.40 -4.03
C GLY A 190 -4.21 12.84 -3.84
N GLY A 191 -4.45 13.41 -2.64
CA GLY A 191 -4.04 14.76 -2.32
C GLY A 191 -2.52 14.92 -2.21
N ILE A 192 -1.82 13.97 -1.60
CA ILE A 192 -0.34 13.99 -1.56
C ILE A 192 0.23 14.01 -2.99
N ILE A 193 -0.34 13.20 -3.89
CA ILE A 193 0.12 13.15 -5.27
C ILE A 193 -0.20 14.44 -6.01
N GLY A 194 -1.48 14.87 -6.01
CA GLY A 194 -1.96 15.78 -7.01
C GLY A 194 -2.96 16.85 -6.57
N ALA A 195 -3.05 17.19 -5.26
CA ALA A 195 -3.88 18.30 -4.80
C ALA A 195 -3.57 19.56 -5.61
N LEU A 196 -4.61 20.31 -5.95
CA LEU A 196 -4.55 21.43 -6.90
C LEU A 196 -3.74 22.60 -6.37
N ASN A 197 -3.05 23.29 -7.25
CA ASN A 197 -2.48 24.60 -6.94
C ASN A 197 -3.58 25.67 -7.03
N ASN A 198 -4.31 25.85 -5.95
CA ASN A 198 -5.42 26.78 -5.84
C ASN A 198 -5.33 27.55 -4.52
N SER A 199 -6.35 28.32 -4.16
CA SER A 199 -6.37 29.15 -2.94
C SER A 199 -6.89 28.43 -1.70
N ILE A 200 -7.17 27.12 -1.79
CA ILE A 200 -7.71 26.31 -0.70
C ILE A 200 -6.84 25.08 -0.44
N GLY A 201 -6.99 24.50 0.73
CA GLY A 201 -6.47 23.17 1.06
C GLY A 201 -4.95 23.05 1.03
N THR A 202 -4.47 21.98 0.40
CA THR A 202 -3.07 21.58 0.34
C THR A 202 -2.54 21.60 -1.08
N LEU A 203 -1.22 21.56 -1.24
CA LEU A 203 -0.58 21.39 -2.54
C LEU A 203 -0.09 19.94 -2.67
N GLY A 204 -0.38 19.30 -3.80
CA GLY A 204 0.19 18.00 -4.13
C GLY A 204 1.60 18.12 -4.71
N VAL A 205 2.39 17.05 -4.60
CA VAL A 205 3.78 16.99 -5.14
C VAL A 205 3.79 17.17 -6.66
N ALA A 206 2.83 16.59 -7.37
CA ALA A 206 2.56 16.82 -8.80
C ALA A 206 1.21 17.50 -8.95
N SER A 207 1.14 18.76 -8.56
CA SER A 207 -0.12 19.52 -8.48
C SER A 207 -0.89 19.48 -9.79
N GLY A 208 -2.19 19.19 -9.71
CA GLY A 208 -3.09 19.17 -10.87
C GLY A 208 -2.97 17.92 -11.75
N ALA A 209 -2.26 16.88 -11.30
CA ALA A 209 -2.27 15.58 -11.98
C ALA A 209 -3.69 14.99 -12.08
N ASN A 210 -3.96 14.23 -13.15
CA ASN A 210 -5.20 13.49 -13.27
C ASN A 210 -5.15 12.25 -12.36
N LEU A 211 -6.05 12.14 -11.41
CA LEU A 211 -6.12 11.03 -10.45
C LEU A 211 -7.17 10.02 -10.91
N VAL A 212 -6.80 8.77 -11.06
CA VAL A 212 -7.71 7.68 -11.42
C VAL A 212 -7.87 6.77 -10.22
N ALA A 213 -9.10 6.66 -9.69
CA ALA A 213 -9.42 5.80 -8.57
C ALA A 213 -9.64 4.36 -9.03
N LEU A 214 -8.92 3.42 -8.43
CA LEU A 214 -9.17 1.99 -8.56
C LEU A 214 -9.49 1.44 -7.17
N LYS A 215 -10.79 1.41 -6.84
CA LYS A 215 -11.25 0.99 -5.53
C LYS A 215 -11.20 -0.52 -5.40
N VAL A 216 -10.27 -0.99 -4.57
CA VAL A 216 -10.09 -2.40 -4.22
C VAL A 216 -10.33 -2.67 -2.74
N LEU A 217 -10.42 -1.61 -1.93
CA LEU A 217 -10.70 -1.65 -0.50
C LEU A 217 -12.06 -1.04 -0.20
N ASP A 218 -12.77 -1.62 0.77
CA ASP A 218 -14.06 -1.14 1.23
C ASP A 218 -13.94 0.01 2.27
N LYS A 219 -15.05 0.39 2.87
CA LYS A 219 -15.13 1.45 3.88
C LYS A 219 -14.34 1.15 5.16
N ASN A 220 -14.00 -0.11 5.42
CA ASN A 220 -13.19 -0.51 6.57
C ASN A 220 -11.69 -0.54 6.21
N GLY A 221 -11.34 -0.32 4.93
CA GLY A 221 -9.99 -0.46 4.41
C GLY A 221 -9.62 -1.91 4.10
N ASP A 222 -10.58 -2.81 3.96
CA ASP A 222 -10.37 -4.21 3.66
C ASP A 222 -10.71 -4.54 2.22
N GLY A 223 -9.94 -5.44 1.60
CA GLY A 223 -10.17 -5.91 0.24
C GLY A 223 -9.63 -7.31 0.00
N LYS A 224 -9.63 -7.73 -1.25
CA LYS A 224 -9.15 -9.04 -1.66
C LYS A 224 -7.99 -8.90 -2.63
N LEU A 225 -7.02 -9.82 -2.55
CA LEU A 225 -5.93 -9.89 -3.51
C LEU A 225 -6.44 -10.04 -4.95
N SER A 226 -7.53 -10.78 -5.16
CA SER A 226 -8.17 -10.90 -6.47
C SER A 226 -8.69 -9.56 -7.01
N ALA A 227 -9.21 -8.67 -6.16
CA ALA A 227 -9.63 -7.33 -6.56
C ALA A 227 -8.42 -6.48 -6.99
N LEU A 228 -7.30 -6.57 -6.26
CA LEU A 228 -6.04 -5.90 -6.62
C LEU A 228 -5.51 -6.40 -7.97
N LEU A 229 -5.48 -7.70 -8.20
CA LEU A 229 -5.04 -8.28 -9.48
C LEU A 229 -5.95 -7.86 -10.64
N ASN A 230 -7.26 -7.79 -10.42
CA ASN A 230 -8.21 -7.31 -11.43
C ASN A 230 -7.99 -5.82 -11.74
N ALA A 231 -7.70 -4.99 -10.73
CA ALA A 231 -7.32 -3.58 -10.93
C ALA A 231 -6.02 -3.44 -11.75
N LEU A 232 -5.01 -4.26 -11.49
CA LEU A 232 -3.77 -4.29 -12.27
C LEU A 232 -4.02 -4.70 -13.72
N THR A 233 -4.88 -5.68 -13.95
CA THR A 233 -5.32 -6.07 -15.30
C THR A 233 -5.96 -4.88 -16.05
N TYR A 234 -6.80 -4.09 -15.37
CA TYR A 234 -7.36 -2.89 -15.95
C TYR A 234 -6.29 -1.84 -16.28
N ILE A 235 -5.33 -1.60 -15.38
CA ILE A 235 -4.18 -0.72 -15.61
C ILE A 235 -3.39 -1.18 -16.83
N ARG A 236 -3.11 -2.47 -16.95
CA ARG A 236 -2.39 -3.04 -18.09
C ARG A 236 -2.96 -2.62 -19.44
N ASN A 237 -4.28 -2.49 -19.52
CA ASN A 237 -5.01 -2.13 -20.74
C ASN A 237 -5.21 -0.62 -20.94
N GLN A 238 -5.09 0.18 -19.88
CA GLN A 238 -5.42 1.61 -19.89
C GLN A 238 -4.24 2.54 -19.69
N ALA A 239 -3.25 2.14 -18.90
CA ALA A 239 -2.11 2.97 -18.55
C ALA A 239 -1.13 3.11 -19.72
N LYS A 240 -0.43 4.23 -19.75
CA LYS A 240 0.59 4.56 -20.75
C LYS A 240 1.95 4.67 -20.07
N ALA A 241 3.00 4.52 -20.86
CA ALA A 241 4.37 4.81 -20.40
C ALA A 241 4.44 6.25 -19.84
N GLY A 242 5.03 6.41 -18.67
CA GLY A 242 5.08 7.66 -17.91
C GLY A 242 3.95 7.85 -16.91
N ASP A 243 2.86 7.07 -16.95
CA ASP A 243 1.88 7.03 -15.86
C ASP A 243 2.50 6.43 -14.59
N VAL A 244 1.95 6.80 -13.44
CA VAL A 244 2.38 6.26 -12.13
C VAL A 244 1.21 5.52 -11.48
N VAL A 245 1.49 4.35 -10.92
CA VAL A 245 0.57 3.55 -10.09
C VAL A 245 1.06 3.59 -8.65
N ASN A 246 0.23 4.09 -7.74
CA ASN A 246 0.50 4.04 -6.32
C ASN A 246 -0.28 2.91 -5.66
N ILE A 247 0.42 2.04 -4.93
CA ILE A 247 -0.15 0.95 -4.13
C ILE A 247 0.27 1.15 -2.68
N SER A 248 -0.62 1.76 -1.89
CA SER A 248 -0.41 2.02 -0.46
C SER A 248 -1.12 1.00 0.42
N ILE A 249 -1.12 -0.24 -0.02
CA ILE A 249 -1.72 -1.39 0.64
C ILE A 249 -0.79 -2.59 0.55
N GLY A 250 -0.91 -3.50 1.51
CA GLY A 250 -0.09 -4.71 1.52
C GLY A 250 -0.56 -5.72 2.56
N PHE A 251 0.10 -6.87 2.54
CA PHE A 251 -0.18 -7.96 3.45
C PHE A 251 1.10 -8.76 3.70
N PRO A 252 1.24 -9.42 4.87
CA PRO A 252 2.30 -10.37 5.11
C PRO A 252 2.14 -11.56 4.16
N GLU A 253 3.23 -12.18 3.78
CA GLU A 253 3.31 -13.28 2.82
C GLU A 253 3.66 -12.85 1.39
N VAL A 254 4.15 -13.80 0.64
CA VAL A 254 4.62 -13.61 -0.74
C VAL A 254 3.53 -13.99 -1.72
N SER A 255 3.18 -13.08 -2.63
CA SER A 255 2.33 -13.36 -3.78
C SER A 255 3.14 -13.22 -5.08
N ALA A 256 3.63 -14.34 -5.60
CA ALA A 256 4.37 -14.35 -6.85
C ALA A 256 3.52 -13.88 -8.04
N THR A 257 2.22 -14.12 -8.00
CA THR A 257 1.26 -13.67 -9.03
C THR A 257 1.19 -12.14 -9.05
N LEU A 258 1.08 -11.51 -7.88
CA LEU A 258 1.04 -10.05 -7.75
C LEU A 258 2.35 -9.41 -8.22
N GLU A 259 3.49 -9.93 -7.77
CA GLU A 259 4.82 -9.45 -8.16
C GLU A 259 5.00 -9.52 -9.68
N HIS A 260 4.62 -10.64 -10.28
CA HIS A 260 4.74 -10.84 -11.73
C HIS A 260 3.89 -9.83 -12.53
N GLU A 261 2.64 -9.61 -12.13
CA GLU A 261 1.76 -8.65 -12.83
C GLU A 261 2.28 -7.21 -12.72
N ILE A 262 2.76 -6.79 -11.54
CA ILE A 262 3.39 -5.48 -11.35
C ILE A 262 4.63 -5.34 -12.26
N GLN A 263 5.52 -6.34 -12.29
CA GLN A 263 6.72 -6.34 -13.12
C GLN A 263 6.39 -6.28 -14.61
N ALA A 264 5.38 -7.00 -15.06
CA ALA A 264 4.94 -7.01 -16.46
C ALA A 264 4.42 -5.63 -16.91
N ILE A 265 3.66 -4.95 -16.05
CA ILE A 265 3.14 -3.60 -16.34
C ILE A 265 4.27 -2.57 -16.29
N ALA A 266 5.15 -2.65 -15.28
CA ALA A 266 6.30 -1.77 -15.11
C ALA A 266 7.28 -1.87 -16.29
N GLY A 267 7.45 -3.08 -16.86
CA GLY A 267 8.24 -3.33 -18.07
C GLY A 267 7.76 -2.55 -19.31
N ARG A 268 6.51 -2.08 -19.31
CA ARG A 268 5.93 -1.26 -20.39
C ARG A 268 6.15 0.24 -20.19
N GLY A 269 6.91 0.63 -19.16
CA GLY A 269 7.24 2.03 -18.87
C GLY A 269 6.29 2.74 -17.93
N VAL A 270 5.41 2.02 -17.23
CA VAL A 270 4.57 2.50 -16.14
C VAL A 270 5.40 2.44 -14.85
N TYR A 271 5.34 3.48 -14.03
CA TYR A 271 6.02 3.51 -12.74
C TYR A 271 5.11 2.98 -11.64
N PHE A 272 5.69 2.29 -10.67
CA PHE A 272 5.01 1.82 -9.46
C PHE A 272 5.67 2.39 -8.21
N THR A 273 4.85 2.86 -7.27
CA THR A 273 5.29 3.21 -5.92
C THR A 273 4.54 2.36 -4.91
N LEU A 274 5.28 1.67 -4.08
CA LEU A 274 4.79 0.67 -3.13
C LEU A 274 5.09 1.12 -1.71
N ALA A 275 4.12 1.07 -0.82
CA ALA A 275 4.35 1.28 0.60
C ALA A 275 5.11 0.10 1.20
N ALA A 276 6.15 0.36 1.99
CA ALA A 276 6.97 -0.69 2.61
C ALA A 276 6.21 -1.56 3.62
N GLY A 277 5.14 -1.03 4.23
CA GLY A 277 4.41 -1.64 5.34
C GLY A 277 4.74 -0.98 6.68
N ASN A 278 3.93 -1.27 7.71
CA ASN A 278 3.99 -0.54 8.99
C ASN A 278 4.13 -1.48 10.21
N GLU A 279 4.86 -2.56 10.06
CA GLU A 279 5.06 -3.58 11.08
C GLU A 279 6.40 -3.48 11.82
N GLY A 280 7.30 -2.55 11.39
CA GLY A 280 8.66 -2.46 11.90
C GLY A 280 9.47 -3.72 11.62
N LYS A 281 9.24 -4.35 10.47
CA LYS A 281 9.84 -5.63 10.06
C LYS A 281 10.55 -5.51 8.71
N SER A 282 11.17 -6.61 8.27
CA SER A 282 11.73 -6.67 6.92
C SER A 282 10.64 -6.59 5.86
N ALA A 283 10.73 -5.63 4.93
CA ALA A 283 9.81 -5.47 3.83
C ALA A 283 9.81 -6.67 2.86
N ASN A 284 10.85 -7.51 2.91
CA ASN A 284 10.95 -8.79 2.17
C ASN A 284 9.84 -9.79 2.52
N GLU A 285 9.20 -9.63 3.68
CA GLU A 285 8.15 -10.52 4.15
C GLU A 285 6.75 -10.09 3.65
N PHE A 286 6.65 -8.97 2.92
CA PHE A 286 5.37 -8.35 2.58
C PHE A 286 5.19 -8.17 1.06
N SER A 287 4.01 -8.50 0.55
CA SER A 287 3.58 -8.17 -0.82
C SER A 287 2.60 -6.98 -0.78
N PRO A 288 2.72 -6.04 -1.75
CA PRO A 288 3.67 -6.01 -2.87
C PRO A 288 5.02 -5.37 -2.55
N ALA A 289 5.30 -4.92 -1.33
CA ALA A 289 6.49 -4.16 -0.94
C ALA A 289 7.81 -4.78 -1.44
N ARG A 290 7.94 -6.10 -1.38
CA ARG A 290 9.13 -6.85 -1.83
C ARG A 290 9.34 -6.91 -3.34
N THR A 291 8.40 -6.40 -4.13
CA THR A 291 8.48 -6.48 -5.59
C THR A 291 9.59 -5.58 -6.12
N ALA A 292 10.65 -6.18 -6.64
CA ALA A 292 11.77 -5.45 -7.22
C ALA A 292 11.71 -5.48 -8.74
N GLY A 293 12.20 -4.41 -9.38
CA GLY A 293 12.29 -4.33 -10.84
C GLY A 293 12.45 -2.92 -11.36
N LYS A 294 12.70 -2.79 -12.65
CA LYS A 294 12.77 -1.47 -13.29
C LYS A 294 11.43 -0.75 -13.18
N ASN A 295 11.44 0.53 -12.83
CA ASN A 295 10.24 1.38 -12.65
C ASN A 295 9.35 0.98 -11.46
N ILE A 296 9.86 0.20 -10.51
CA ILE A 296 9.17 -0.18 -9.29
C ILE A 296 9.98 0.37 -8.13
N TYR A 297 9.33 1.07 -7.21
CA TYR A 297 9.97 1.76 -6.09
C TYR A 297 9.22 1.49 -4.79
N THR A 298 9.89 0.84 -3.86
CA THR A 298 9.36 0.62 -2.50
C THR A 298 9.84 1.73 -1.57
N VAL A 299 8.92 2.27 -0.78
CA VAL A 299 9.13 3.51 -0.04
C VAL A 299 8.90 3.32 1.45
N SER A 300 9.94 3.63 2.25
CA SER A 300 9.88 3.71 3.70
C SER A 300 9.44 5.09 4.19
N ALA A 301 9.10 5.19 5.48
CA ALA A 301 8.57 6.40 6.07
C ALA A 301 9.59 7.11 6.97
N VAL A 302 9.67 8.46 6.83
CA VAL A 302 10.43 9.32 7.74
C VAL A 302 9.56 10.44 8.31
N ASP A 303 9.98 11.00 9.45
CA ASP A 303 9.40 12.18 10.05
C ASP A 303 9.98 13.50 9.48
N SER A 304 9.51 14.64 10.01
CA SER A 304 9.97 15.97 9.58
C SER A 304 11.46 16.24 9.84
N LEU A 305 12.10 15.46 10.70
CA LEU A 305 13.54 15.52 11.01
C LEU A 305 14.36 14.48 10.24
N ASN A 306 13.78 13.82 9.23
CA ASN A 306 14.39 12.72 8.48
C ASN A 306 14.74 11.49 9.33
N ARG A 307 14.12 11.30 10.48
CA ARG A 307 14.29 10.09 11.27
C ARG A 307 13.37 9.01 10.71
N PHE A 308 13.89 7.82 10.57
CA PHE A 308 13.14 6.63 10.17
C PHE A 308 11.99 6.40 11.16
N ALA A 309 10.78 6.20 10.65
CA ALA A 309 9.62 5.98 11.50
C ALA A 309 9.65 4.56 12.09
N ALA A 310 9.48 4.43 13.40
CA ALA A 310 9.62 3.15 14.10
C ALA A 310 8.64 2.07 13.61
N PHE A 311 7.50 2.46 13.04
CA PHE A 311 6.56 1.54 12.43
C PHE A 311 6.96 1.09 11.03
N SER A 312 7.79 1.87 10.30
CA SER A 312 8.12 1.58 8.90
C SER A 312 8.83 0.24 8.78
N ASN A 313 8.42 -0.56 7.80
CA ASN A 313 9.22 -1.70 7.38
C ASN A 313 10.51 -1.21 6.72
N TYR A 314 11.56 -2.04 6.76
CA TYR A 314 12.93 -1.74 6.37
C TYR A 314 13.55 -2.85 5.51
N GLY A 315 14.71 -2.61 4.93
CA GLY A 315 15.48 -3.62 4.19
C GLY A 315 16.25 -3.00 3.02
N ASN A 316 17.58 -2.96 3.14
CA ASN A 316 18.50 -2.36 2.15
C ASN A 316 18.42 -2.95 0.72
N ASP A 317 17.86 -4.14 0.58
CA ASP A 317 17.68 -4.86 -0.69
C ASP A 317 16.30 -4.68 -1.30
N VAL A 318 15.38 -3.97 -0.59
CA VAL A 318 13.98 -3.79 -0.99
C VAL A 318 13.58 -2.33 -1.05
N ILE A 319 14.05 -1.51 -0.10
CA ILE A 319 13.68 -0.09 -0.03
C ILE A 319 14.52 0.72 -1.02
N ASP A 320 13.85 1.44 -1.92
CA ASP A 320 14.49 2.32 -2.90
C ASP A 320 14.64 3.75 -2.37
N PHE A 321 13.64 4.24 -1.64
CA PHE A 321 13.58 5.60 -1.11
C PHE A 321 12.90 5.66 0.25
N ALA A 322 13.29 6.68 1.04
CA ALA A 322 12.51 7.16 2.16
C ALA A 322 11.80 8.47 1.81
N ALA A 323 10.56 8.64 2.29
CA ALA A 323 9.79 9.87 2.08
C ALA A 323 8.93 10.21 3.32
N PRO A 324 8.40 11.44 3.43
CA PRO A 324 7.56 11.85 4.55
C PRO A 324 6.37 10.91 4.78
N GLY A 325 6.30 10.30 5.95
CA GLY A 325 5.25 9.35 6.31
C GLY A 325 4.68 9.55 7.72
N VAL A 326 5.11 10.58 8.46
CA VAL A 326 4.65 10.84 9.83
C VAL A 326 3.92 12.17 9.89
N SER A 327 2.68 12.17 10.40
CA SER A 327 1.85 13.37 10.54
C SER A 327 1.72 14.18 9.24
N VAL A 328 1.37 13.52 8.17
CA VAL A 328 1.19 14.08 6.83
C VAL A 328 -0.24 14.61 6.66
N LEU A 329 -0.39 15.92 6.47
CA LEU A 329 -1.66 16.56 6.16
C LEU A 329 -1.97 16.47 4.68
N SER A 330 -3.20 16.02 4.32
CA SER A 330 -3.69 15.94 2.93
C SER A 330 -5.22 15.97 2.87
N THR A 331 -5.77 15.91 1.67
CA THR A 331 -7.22 15.85 1.42
C THR A 331 -7.87 14.63 2.07
N TYR A 332 -9.17 14.75 2.37
CA TYR A 332 -9.96 13.68 2.97
C TYR A 332 -11.41 13.74 2.44
N THR A 333 -12.20 12.68 2.65
CA THR A 333 -13.59 12.63 2.19
C THR A 333 -14.45 13.82 2.65
N ASP A 334 -15.50 14.12 1.91
CA ASP A 334 -16.43 15.22 2.13
C ASP A 334 -15.79 16.61 2.08
N GLY A 335 -14.78 16.76 1.20
CA GLY A 335 -14.08 18.03 1.03
C GLY A 335 -13.23 18.44 2.23
N ARG A 336 -12.92 17.52 3.13
CA ARG A 336 -12.14 17.74 4.36
C ARG A 336 -10.65 17.44 4.13
N TYR A 337 -9.89 17.68 5.19
CA TYR A 337 -8.46 17.38 5.28
C TYR A 337 -8.18 16.61 6.56
N ALA A 338 -7.19 15.73 6.53
CA ALA A 338 -6.80 14.91 7.67
C ALA A 338 -5.27 14.77 7.76
N THR A 339 -4.77 14.45 8.94
CA THR A 339 -3.36 14.12 9.18
C THR A 339 -3.24 12.63 9.42
N LEU A 340 -2.46 11.95 8.57
CA LEU A 340 -2.20 10.52 8.64
C LEU A 340 -0.72 10.22 8.85
N SER A 341 -0.42 9.02 9.36
CA SER A 341 0.94 8.48 9.43
C SER A 341 0.96 7.06 8.88
N GLY A 342 2.00 6.72 8.12
CA GLY A 342 2.20 5.41 7.52
C GLY A 342 3.12 5.47 6.30
N THR A 343 3.68 4.34 5.90
CA THR A 343 4.36 4.19 4.61
C THR A 343 3.40 4.43 3.43
N SER A 344 2.10 4.28 3.69
CA SER A 344 1.01 4.67 2.78
C SER A 344 1.02 6.15 2.41
N MET A 345 1.55 7.02 3.29
CA MET A 345 1.72 8.44 3.02
C MET A 345 3.07 8.72 2.37
N ALA A 346 4.08 7.90 2.61
CA ALA A 346 5.40 8.04 2.02
C ALA A 346 5.41 7.72 0.51
N ALA A 347 4.83 6.59 0.11
CA ALA A 347 4.79 6.14 -1.29
C ALA A 347 4.19 7.18 -2.27
N PRO A 348 3.07 7.86 -1.97
CA PRO A 348 2.50 8.86 -2.87
C PRO A 348 3.37 10.12 -3.06
N HIS A 349 4.29 10.45 -2.14
CA HIS A 349 5.27 11.50 -2.39
C HIS A 349 6.19 11.12 -3.56
N VAL A 350 6.68 9.87 -3.55
CA VAL A 350 7.52 9.35 -4.65
C VAL A 350 6.72 9.27 -5.95
N ALA A 351 5.44 8.90 -5.89
CA ALA A 351 4.55 8.93 -7.06
C ALA A 351 4.45 10.35 -7.66
N GLY A 352 4.24 11.35 -6.82
CA GLY A 352 4.23 12.74 -7.24
C GLY A 352 5.57 13.20 -7.83
N LEU A 353 6.69 12.81 -7.21
CA LEU A 353 8.04 13.14 -7.72
C LEU A 353 8.28 12.54 -9.10
N LEU A 354 7.89 11.29 -9.34
CA LEU A 354 7.99 10.64 -10.66
C LEU A 354 7.18 11.39 -11.73
N LEU A 355 5.99 11.85 -11.37
CA LEU A 355 5.19 12.67 -12.28
C LEU A 355 5.85 14.03 -12.50
N ALA A 356 6.14 14.81 -11.45
CA ALA A 356 6.68 16.15 -11.57
C ALA A 356 8.05 16.15 -12.28
N GLY A 357 8.90 15.16 -12.00
CA GLY A 357 10.27 15.03 -12.54
C GLY A 357 10.39 14.25 -13.85
N ASP A 358 9.27 13.91 -14.54
CA ASP A 358 9.29 13.10 -15.78
C ASP A 358 10.05 11.78 -15.62
N GLY A 359 9.75 11.05 -14.54
CA GLY A 359 10.35 9.77 -14.19
C GLY A 359 11.73 9.86 -13.54
N LYS A 360 12.17 11.06 -13.16
CA LYS A 360 13.46 11.28 -12.49
C LYS A 360 13.25 11.68 -11.04
N ILE A 361 13.98 11.04 -10.16
CA ILE A 361 14.03 11.38 -8.72
C ILE A 361 15.48 11.65 -8.37
N ARG A 362 15.73 12.69 -7.59
CA ARG A 362 17.01 12.95 -6.93
C ARG A 362 16.95 12.47 -5.48
N THR A 363 18.09 12.39 -4.84
CA THR A 363 18.18 12.09 -3.40
C THR A 363 18.93 13.19 -2.67
N VAL A 364 18.52 13.51 -1.46
CA VAL A 364 19.12 14.54 -0.61
C VAL A 364 19.41 13.99 0.78
N GLY A 365 20.53 13.27 0.91
CA GLY A 365 20.88 12.60 2.16
C GLY A 365 20.14 11.28 2.36
N SER A 366 20.11 10.80 3.59
CA SER A 366 19.53 9.51 3.97
C SER A 366 18.73 9.60 5.26
N ALA A 367 17.82 8.66 5.47
CA ALA A 367 17.08 8.52 6.72
C ALA A 367 18.02 8.28 7.91
N ALA A 368 17.77 8.97 9.01
CA ALA A 368 18.51 8.76 10.24
C ALA A 368 17.83 7.67 11.09
N ASN A 369 18.61 6.91 11.87
CA ASN A 369 18.13 5.85 12.77
C ASN A 369 17.44 4.69 12.05
N ASP A 370 17.86 4.39 10.83
CA ASP A 370 17.39 3.23 10.09
C ASP A 370 17.80 1.94 10.83
N PRO A 371 16.86 1.01 11.09
CA PRO A 371 17.15 -0.17 11.93
C PRO A 371 18.10 -1.18 11.28
N ASP A 372 18.27 -1.19 9.97
CA ASP A 372 19.21 -2.09 9.28
C ASP A 372 20.61 -1.48 9.07
N GLY A 373 20.84 -0.27 9.59
CA GLY A 373 22.14 0.36 9.70
C GLY A 373 22.61 1.15 8.50
N VAL A 374 21.87 1.15 7.39
CA VAL A 374 22.14 1.96 6.20
C VAL A 374 20.90 2.78 5.90
N GLY A 375 20.96 4.09 6.15
CA GLY A 375 19.81 4.96 5.96
C GLY A 375 19.32 5.00 4.52
N ASP A 376 18.03 4.77 4.31
CA ASP A 376 17.37 4.84 3.02
C ASP A 376 17.53 6.22 2.37
N PRO A 377 17.74 6.31 1.04
CA PRO A 377 17.90 7.57 0.35
C PRO A 377 16.62 8.42 0.41
N LEU A 378 16.74 9.69 0.87
CA LEU A 378 15.61 10.62 0.91
C LEU A 378 15.24 11.10 -0.49
N ALA A 379 14.01 10.80 -0.94
CA ALA A 379 13.52 11.21 -2.24
C ALA A 379 13.29 12.72 -2.34
N HIS A 380 13.67 13.32 -3.48
CA HIS A 380 13.49 14.75 -3.76
C HIS A 380 13.29 15.00 -5.27
N LEU A 381 12.62 16.12 -5.64
CA LEU A 381 12.42 16.55 -7.03
C LEU A 381 13.71 16.98 -7.72
#